data_6caac2bb409343228a2850f4e0b4013d
#
_entry.id   6caac2bb409343228a2850f4e0b4013d
#
_cell.length_a   1.000
_cell.length_b   1.000
_cell.length_c   1.000
_cell.angle_alpha   90.00
_cell.angle_beta   90.00
_cell.angle_gamma   90.00
#
_symmetry.space_group_name_H-M   'P 1'
#
loop_
_entity.id
_entity.type
_entity.pdbx_description
1 polymer ?
#
loop_
_entity_poly.entity_id
_entity_poly.type
_entity_poly.pdbx_seq_one_letter_code
_entity_poly.pdbx_strand_id
1 'polypeptide(L)'
;MMKIEELLEIEEIKNVRHLYSHYYDGNRLDDLISLFTEDAICEFGEGFGGDWVGKQSIRDNYPRFLYDSGRAIHSQMHAVTNPWIRLISEDEAYGRWYQLNLNVDEGAENPLTLFGIYDDIYKKEDGDWKIHRTRIDFLWPKREFYGIRDI
;
A
#
# COMPACT_ATOMS: atom_id res chain seq x y z
N MET A 1 -6.75 -27.58 6.09
CA MET A 1 -6.33 -27.41 4.67
C MET A 1 -7.11 -26.21 4.12
N MET A 2 -6.42 -25.30 3.43
CA MET A 2 -7.02 -24.12 2.81
C MET A 2 -8.03 -24.55 1.72
N LYS A 3 -9.20 -23.91 1.69
CA LYS A 3 -10.22 -24.15 0.64
C LYS A 3 -9.89 -23.32 -0.61
N ILE A 4 -10.42 -23.72 -1.75
CA ILE A 4 -10.21 -22.99 -3.02
C ILE A 4 -10.78 -21.58 -2.93
N GLU A 5 -11.94 -21.41 -2.30
CA GLU A 5 -12.56 -20.10 -2.10
C GLU A 5 -11.67 -19.15 -1.28
N GLU A 6 -11.03 -19.67 -0.21
CA GLU A 6 -10.08 -18.90 0.60
C GLU A 6 -8.83 -18.49 -0.21
N LEU A 7 -8.37 -19.38 -1.09
CA LEU A 7 -7.25 -19.08 -1.97
C LEU A 7 -7.60 -17.97 -2.96
N LEU A 8 -8.79 -17.99 -3.54
CA LEU A 8 -9.27 -16.95 -4.46
C LEU A 8 -9.36 -15.60 -3.74
N GLU A 9 -9.90 -15.55 -2.53
CA GLU A 9 -9.95 -14.32 -1.72
C GLU A 9 -8.54 -13.77 -1.44
N ILE A 10 -7.58 -14.63 -1.12
CA ILE A 10 -6.19 -14.23 -0.91
C ILE A 10 -5.58 -13.65 -2.19
N GLU A 11 -5.82 -14.25 -3.35
CA GLU A 11 -5.32 -13.72 -4.63
C GLU A 11 -5.95 -12.37 -4.99
N GLU A 12 -7.23 -12.16 -4.70
CA GLU A 12 -7.89 -10.86 -4.87
C GLU A 12 -7.26 -9.78 -3.97
N ILE A 13 -6.99 -10.11 -2.70
CA ILE A 13 -6.30 -9.19 -1.76
C ILE A 13 -4.90 -8.85 -2.26
N LYS A 14 -4.14 -9.85 -2.73
CA LYS A 14 -2.83 -9.62 -3.33
C LYS A 14 -2.90 -8.66 -4.52
N ASN A 15 -3.91 -8.84 -5.37
CA ASN A 15 -4.12 -7.97 -6.52
C ASN A 15 -4.33 -6.50 -6.12
N VAL A 16 -5.05 -6.24 -5.04
CA VAL A 16 -5.24 -4.87 -4.51
C VAL A 16 -3.88 -4.20 -4.25
N ARG A 17 -2.96 -4.88 -3.57
CA ARG A 17 -1.65 -4.29 -3.26
C ARG A 17 -0.75 -4.18 -4.50
N HIS A 18 -0.84 -5.11 -5.45
CA HIS A 18 -0.16 -5.00 -6.74
C HIS A 18 -0.67 -3.80 -7.54
N LEU A 19 -1.99 -3.62 -7.63
CA LEU A 19 -2.60 -2.46 -8.30
C LEU A 19 -2.22 -1.14 -7.63
N TYR A 20 -2.09 -1.11 -6.30
CA TYR A 20 -1.61 0.07 -5.58
C TYR A 20 -0.26 0.54 -6.12
N SER A 21 0.71 -0.35 -6.27
CA SER A 21 2.02 -0.02 -6.83
C SER A 21 1.91 0.51 -8.26
N HIS A 22 1.17 -0.19 -9.12
CA HIS A 22 1.01 0.21 -10.53
C HIS A 22 0.30 1.55 -10.68
N TYR A 23 -0.73 1.81 -9.88
CA TYR A 23 -1.47 3.07 -9.94
C TYR A 23 -0.67 4.23 -9.35
N TYR A 24 0.04 3.98 -8.26
CA TYR A 24 0.94 4.98 -7.67
C TYR A 24 2.05 5.35 -8.66
N ASP A 25 2.79 4.37 -9.13
CA ASP A 25 3.93 4.56 -10.02
C ASP A 25 3.51 5.14 -11.39
N GLY A 26 2.29 4.83 -11.82
CA GLY A 26 1.70 5.35 -13.07
C GLY A 26 0.97 6.68 -12.93
N ASN A 27 1.03 7.36 -11.78
CA ASN A 27 0.33 8.63 -11.49
C ASN A 27 -1.19 8.55 -11.73
N ARG A 28 -1.81 7.41 -11.42
CA ARG A 28 -3.24 7.13 -11.60
C ARG A 28 -4.00 7.39 -10.29
N LEU A 29 -4.13 8.67 -9.91
CA LEU A 29 -4.71 9.04 -8.60
C LEU A 29 -6.12 8.49 -8.38
N ASP A 30 -7.02 8.62 -9.33
CA ASP A 30 -8.41 8.17 -9.18
C ASP A 30 -8.49 6.64 -8.98
N ASP A 31 -7.71 5.90 -9.76
CA ASP A 31 -7.64 4.44 -9.64
C ASP A 31 -6.99 4.03 -8.31
N LEU A 32 -5.92 4.72 -7.89
CA LEU A 32 -5.28 4.50 -6.59
C LEU A 32 -6.27 4.68 -5.43
N ILE A 33 -7.02 5.77 -5.43
CA ILE A 33 -8.00 6.08 -4.39
C ILE A 33 -9.15 5.07 -4.38
N SER A 34 -9.52 4.50 -5.53
CA SER A 34 -10.55 3.47 -5.62
C SER A 34 -10.23 2.20 -4.84
N LEU A 35 -8.93 1.95 -4.54
CA LEU A 35 -8.47 0.80 -3.78
C LEU A 35 -8.72 0.90 -2.27
N PHE A 36 -9.18 2.06 -1.78
CA PHE A 36 -9.40 2.30 -0.35
C PHE A 36 -10.87 2.25 0.00
N THR A 37 -11.18 1.81 1.24
CA THR A 37 -12.53 1.96 1.80
C THR A 37 -12.83 3.43 2.10
N GLU A 38 -14.12 3.79 2.23
CA GLU A 38 -14.53 5.19 2.52
C GLU A 38 -13.93 5.71 3.83
N ASP A 39 -13.81 4.85 4.84
CA ASP A 39 -13.27 5.15 6.16
C ASP A 39 -11.81 4.70 6.35
N ALA A 40 -11.09 4.49 5.26
CA ALA A 40 -9.69 4.02 5.29
C ALA A 40 -8.77 4.99 6.04
N ILE A 41 -7.70 4.43 6.62
CA ILE A 41 -6.68 5.20 7.32
C ILE A 41 -5.29 4.80 6.78
N CYS A 42 -4.52 5.80 6.34
CA CYS A 42 -3.09 5.65 6.10
C CYS A 42 -2.33 6.08 7.36
N GLU A 43 -1.80 5.11 8.08
CA GLU A 43 -1.03 5.32 9.32
C GLU A 43 0.44 5.58 8.98
N PHE A 44 0.73 6.74 8.35
CA PHE A 44 2.07 7.06 7.84
C PHE A 44 2.90 7.90 8.81
N GLY A 45 2.26 8.46 9.85
CA GLY A 45 2.93 9.17 10.93
C GLY A 45 3.46 10.56 10.54
N GLU A 46 4.28 11.13 11.43
CA GLU A 46 4.72 12.53 11.35
C GLU A 46 5.50 12.86 10.07
N GLY A 47 6.28 11.92 9.53
CA GLY A 47 7.04 12.10 8.30
C GLY A 47 6.18 12.40 7.07
N PHE A 48 4.88 12.11 7.13
CA PHE A 48 3.89 12.36 6.10
C PHE A 48 2.82 13.38 6.53
N GLY A 49 3.08 14.13 7.59
CA GLY A 49 2.15 15.13 8.13
C GLY A 49 1.07 14.57 9.03
N GLY A 50 1.28 13.38 9.60
CA GLY A 50 0.33 12.66 10.45
C GLY A 50 -0.42 11.57 9.67
N ASP A 51 -1.37 10.95 10.34
CA ASP A 51 -2.21 9.93 9.72
C ASP A 51 -3.28 10.58 8.84
N TRP A 52 -3.57 9.93 7.71
CA TRP A 52 -4.61 10.40 6.78
C TRP A 52 -5.87 9.60 7.03
N VAL A 53 -6.85 10.24 7.63
CA VAL A 53 -8.09 9.59 8.08
C VAL A 53 -9.24 9.86 7.11
N GLY A 54 -9.76 8.80 6.52
CA GLY A 54 -10.84 8.82 5.55
C GLY A 54 -10.36 9.00 4.11
N LYS A 55 -11.11 8.45 3.18
CA LYS A 55 -10.77 8.39 1.74
C LYS A 55 -10.53 9.78 1.14
N GLN A 56 -11.29 10.81 1.55
CA GLN A 56 -11.09 12.17 1.08
C GLN A 56 -9.75 12.74 1.53
N SER A 57 -9.37 12.53 2.81
CA SER A 57 -8.05 12.95 3.33
C SER A 57 -6.92 12.25 2.58
N ILE A 58 -7.07 10.96 2.28
CA ILE A 58 -6.10 10.19 1.51
C ILE A 58 -5.96 10.79 0.10
N ARG A 59 -7.08 11.08 -0.57
CA ARG A 59 -7.10 11.74 -1.89
C ARG A 59 -6.39 13.09 -1.89
N ASP A 60 -6.60 13.89 -0.86
CA ASP A 60 -6.04 15.25 -0.77
C ASP A 60 -4.53 15.25 -0.47
N ASN A 61 -4.02 14.21 0.17
CA ASN A 61 -2.63 14.11 0.58
C ASN A 61 -1.73 13.43 -0.47
N TYR A 62 -2.19 12.43 -1.21
CA TYR A 62 -1.35 11.73 -2.20
C TYR A 62 -0.70 12.62 -3.25
N PRO A 63 -1.34 13.68 -3.79
CA PRO A 63 -0.72 14.54 -4.79
C PRO A 63 0.63 15.14 -4.40
N ARG A 64 0.89 15.31 -3.11
CA ARG A 64 2.19 15.81 -2.63
C ARG A 64 3.34 14.85 -2.90
N PHE A 65 3.04 13.56 -3.09
CA PHE A 65 4.02 12.48 -3.27
C PHE A 65 3.99 11.89 -4.67
N LEU A 66 2.84 12.00 -5.37
CA LEU A 66 2.65 11.46 -6.71
C LEU A 66 3.23 12.34 -7.81
N TYR A 67 3.25 13.67 -7.61
CA TYR A 67 3.58 14.58 -8.69
C TYR A 67 5.06 14.76 -8.93
N ASP A 68 5.49 14.01 -9.91
CA ASP A 68 6.53 14.39 -10.81
C ASP A 68 5.86 15.02 -12.05
N SER A 69 5.56 16.30 -11.98
CA SER A 69 4.78 17.10 -12.90
C SER A 69 4.85 16.64 -14.37
N GLY A 70 3.82 15.98 -14.85
CA GLY A 70 3.64 15.64 -16.25
C GLY A 70 4.34 14.37 -16.75
N ARG A 71 5.00 13.58 -15.92
CA ARG A 71 5.55 12.28 -16.30
C ARG A 71 4.47 11.20 -16.31
N ALA A 72 4.53 10.28 -17.25
CA ALA A 72 3.65 9.12 -17.33
C ALA A 72 3.97 8.07 -16.26
N ILE A 73 5.16 8.12 -15.67
CA ILE A 73 5.62 7.26 -14.58
C ILE A 73 6.29 8.09 -13.50
N HIS A 74 6.07 7.73 -12.25
CA HIS A 74 6.74 8.34 -11.11
C HIS A 74 8.26 8.06 -11.15
N SER A 75 9.09 8.92 -10.53
CA SER A 75 10.54 8.69 -10.39
C SER A 75 10.89 7.52 -9.47
N GLN A 76 9.92 6.97 -8.76
CA GLN A 76 10.09 5.79 -7.91
C GLN A 76 9.20 4.65 -8.37
N MET A 77 9.71 3.44 -8.22
CA MET A 77 8.97 2.20 -8.44
C MET A 77 8.80 1.48 -7.10
N HIS A 78 7.56 1.13 -6.77
CA HIS A 78 7.19 0.40 -5.57
C HIS A 78 7.12 -1.10 -5.88
N ALA A 79 8.15 -1.85 -5.49
CA ALA A 79 8.11 -3.30 -5.56
C ALA A 79 7.62 -3.87 -4.23
N VAL A 80 6.67 -4.80 -4.28
CA VAL A 80 6.16 -5.53 -3.11
C VAL A 80 6.40 -7.02 -3.30
N THR A 81 6.79 -7.69 -2.22
CA THR A 81 7.12 -9.11 -2.24
C THR A 81 6.81 -9.76 -0.89
N ASN A 82 6.94 -11.09 -0.83
CA ASN A 82 6.73 -11.89 0.38
C ASN A 82 5.36 -11.63 1.05
N PRO A 83 4.25 -11.74 0.32
CA PRO A 83 2.93 -11.55 0.90
C PRO A 83 2.64 -12.57 1.97
N TRP A 84 2.18 -12.08 3.12
CA TRP A 84 1.60 -12.92 4.16
C TRP A 84 0.18 -12.42 4.42
N ILE A 85 -0.81 -13.17 3.93
CA ILE A 85 -2.22 -12.81 4.01
C ILE A 85 -2.92 -13.80 4.95
N ARG A 86 -3.71 -13.27 5.87
CA ARG A 86 -4.56 -14.04 6.77
C ARG A 86 -5.99 -13.52 6.72
N LEU A 87 -6.91 -14.38 6.31
CA LEU A 87 -8.34 -14.09 6.41
C LEU A 87 -8.75 -14.10 7.88
N ILE A 88 -9.40 -13.03 8.34
CA ILE A 88 -9.92 -12.89 9.70
C ILE A 88 -11.38 -13.29 9.73
N SER A 89 -12.14 -12.87 8.73
CA SER A 89 -13.55 -13.19 8.52
C SER A 89 -13.86 -13.24 7.01
N GLU A 90 -15.13 -13.32 6.65
CA GLU A 90 -15.58 -13.29 5.25
C GLU A 90 -15.31 -11.93 4.57
N ASP A 91 -15.18 -10.86 5.35
CA ASP A 91 -15.07 -9.48 4.87
C ASP A 91 -13.89 -8.69 5.47
N GLU A 92 -13.02 -9.35 6.24
CA GLU A 92 -11.83 -8.73 6.84
C GLU A 92 -10.61 -9.64 6.73
N ALA A 93 -9.48 -9.05 6.36
CA ALA A 93 -8.20 -9.75 6.25
C ALA A 93 -7.04 -8.87 6.71
N TYR A 94 -5.98 -9.52 7.15
CA TYR A 94 -4.69 -8.93 7.43
C TYR A 94 -3.69 -9.29 6.35
N GLY A 95 -2.83 -8.34 5.98
CA GLY A 95 -1.77 -8.57 5.02
C GLY A 95 -0.49 -7.86 5.38
N ARG A 96 0.63 -8.54 5.14
CA ARG A 96 1.96 -8.00 5.34
C ARG A 96 2.81 -8.24 4.10
N TRP A 97 3.63 -7.23 3.72
CA TRP A 97 4.40 -7.22 2.49
C TRP A 97 5.76 -6.62 2.73
N TYR A 98 6.80 -7.18 2.15
CA TYR A 98 8.05 -6.46 2.01
C TYR A 98 7.92 -5.45 0.88
N GLN A 99 8.44 -4.25 1.12
CA GLN A 99 8.42 -3.14 0.17
C GLN A 99 9.83 -2.67 -0.12
N LEU A 100 10.11 -2.49 -1.41
CA LEU A 100 11.33 -1.86 -1.89
C LEU A 100 10.93 -0.67 -2.77
N ASN A 101 11.41 0.53 -2.43
CA ASN A 101 11.30 1.67 -3.31
C ASN A 101 12.59 1.83 -4.10
N LEU A 102 12.45 1.89 -5.39
CA LEU A 102 13.55 2.02 -6.34
C LEU A 102 13.47 3.36 -7.06
N ASN A 103 14.58 4.08 -7.15
CA ASN A 103 14.68 5.24 -8.03
C ASN A 103 14.88 4.75 -9.46
N VAL A 104 13.96 5.09 -10.35
CA VAL A 104 13.97 4.69 -11.77
C VAL A 104 14.35 5.83 -12.70
N ASP A 105 14.86 6.95 -12.18
CA ASP A 105 15.42 8.01 -13.00
C ASP A 105 16.65 7.51 -13.75
N GLU A 106 16.78 7.92 -15.01
CA GLU A 106 17.92 7.57 -15.83
C GLU A 106 19.22 8.07 -15.18
N GLY A 107 20.21 7.19 -15.05
CA GLY A 107 21.51 7.51 -14.47
C GLY A 107 21.56 7.54 -12.95
N ALA A 108 20.54 7.06 -12.25
CA ALA A 108 20.57 6.93 -10.79
C ALA A 108 21.72 6.01 -10.34
N GLU A 109 22.64 6.54 -9.53
CA GLU A 109 23.79 5.76 -9.03
C GLU A 109 23.39 4.72 -7.99
N ASN A 110 22.43 5.04 -7.12
CA ASN A 110 21.84 4.10 -6.17
C ASN A 110 20.33 4.03 -6.40
N PRO A 111 19.84 3.00 -7.08
CA PRO A 111 18.42 2.86 -7.34
C PRO A 111 17.60 2.53 -6.09
N LEU A 112 18.23 1.97 -5.05
CA LEU A 112 17.51 1.60 -3.83
C LEU A 112 17.35 2.79 -2.91
N THR A 113 16.10 3.19 -2.60
CA THR A 113 15.80 4.38 -1.79
C THR A 113 15.19 4.05 -0.44
N LEU A 114 14.50 2.91 -0.32
CA LEU A 114 13.84 2.51 0.90
C LEU A 114 13.60 1.00 0.96
N PHE A 115 13.81 0.44 2.15
CA PHE A 115 13.22 -0.83 2.55
C PHE A 115 12.15 -0.58 3.60
N GLY A 116 11.00 -1.20 3.42
CA GLY A 116 9.90 -1.11 4.36
C GLY A 116 9.05 -2.38 4.39
N ILE A 117 8.05 -2.33 5.24
CA ILE A 117 7.03 -3.37 5.33
C ILE A 117 5.68 -2.66 5.33
N TYR A 118 4.79 -3.01 4.41
CA TYR A 118 3.39 -2.67 4.53
C TYR A 118 2.71 -3.61 5.53
N ASP A 119 1.95 -3.04 6.44
CA ASP A 119 1.16 -3.73 7.44
C ASP A 119 -0.29 -3.26 7.30
N ASP A 120 -1.13 -4.12 6.72
CA ASP A 120 -2.42 -3.73 6.16
C ASP A 120 -3.58 -4.48 6.80
N ILE A 121 -4.71 -3.78 6.94
CA ILE A 121 -6.04 -4.37 7.11
C ILE A 121 -6.83 -4.14 5.83
N TYR A 122 -7.40 -5.20 5.30
CA TYR A 122 -8.29 -5.19 4.15
C TYR A 122 -9.73 -5.46 4.58
N LYS A 123 -10.68 -4.79 3.94
CA LYS A 123 -12.11 -5.05 4.12
C LYS A 123 -12.83 -5.12 2.78
N LYS A 124 -13.90 -5.91 2.73
CA LYS A 124 -14.83 -5.87 1.61
C LYS A 124 -15.75 -4.65 1.75
N GLU A 125 -15.86 -3.91 0.67
CA GLU A 125 -16.82 -2.81 0.52
C GLU A 125 -17.50 -3.00 -0.84
N ASP A 126 -18.83 -3.13 -0.83
CA ASP A 126 -19.63 -3.45 -2.02
C ASP A 126 -19.16 -4.74 -2.75
N GLY A 127 -18.71 -5.73 -2.00
CA GLY A 127 -18.24 -7.02 -2.52
C GLY A 127 -16.78 -7.08 -2.96
N ASP A 128 -16.07 -5.95 -2.99
CA ASP A 128 -14.69 -5.85 -3.43
C ASP A 128 -13.73 -5.68 -2.23
N TRP A 129 -12.61 -6.38 -2.24
CA TRP A 129 -11.53 -6.16 -1.28
C TRP A 129 -10.87 -4.81 -1.50
N LYS A 130 -10.69 -4.06 -0.40
CA LYS A 130 -10.06 -2.75 -0.39
C LYS A 130 -9.14 -2.59 0.81
N ILE A 131 -8.19 -1.67 0.70
CA ILE A 131 -7.33 -1.27 1.82
C ILE A 131 -8.17 -0.46 2.80
N HIS A 132 -8.28 -0.96 4.03
CA HIS A 132 -8.97 -0.28 5.12
C HIS A 132 -8.00 0.46 6.04
N ARG A 133 -6.86 -0.16 6.35
CA ARG A 133 -5.75 0.48 7.07
C ARG A 133 -4.45 0.08 6.41
N THR A 134 -3.53 1.00 6.28
CA THR A 134 -2.17 0.72 5.82
C THR A 134 -1.17 1.48 6.68
N ARG A 135 -0.13 0.79 7.11
CA ARG A 135 1.01 1.35 7.83
C ARG A 135 2.29 0.92 7.15
N ILE A 136 3.30 1.77 7.19
CA ILE A 136 4.64 1.42 6.74
C ILE A 136 5.54 1.29 7.95
N ASP A 137 6.14 0.12 8.13
CA ASP A 137 7.29 -0.06 9.00
C ASP A 137 8.55 0.24 8.17
N PHE A 138 9.31 1.26 8.52
CA PHE A 138 10.55 1.63 7.82
C PHE A 138 11.73 0.86 8.37
N LEU A 139 12.53 0.25 7.51
CA LEU A 139 13.70 -0.52 7.88
C LEU A 139 15.01 0.17 7.49
N TRP A 140 15.02 0.89 6.38
CA TRP A 140 16.18 1.60 5.84
C TRP A 140 15.69 2.69 4.86
N PRO A 141 16.33 3.87 4.75
CA PRO A 141 17.56 4.30 5.43
C PRO A 141 17.38 4.66 6.90
N LYS A 142 16.17 5.05 7.31
CA LYS A 142 15.81 5.34 8.70
C LYS A 142 14.90 4.24 9.23
N ARG A 143 15.16 3.79 10.45
CA ARG A 143 14.34 2.77 11.08
C ARG A 143 13.23 3.39 11.91
N GLU A 144 12.00 3.00 11.61
CA GLU A 144 10.80 3.25 12.40
C GLU A 144 9.90 2.01 12.27
N PHE A 145 9.94 1.14 13.29
CA PHE A 145 9.40 -0.21 13.19
C PHE A 145 8.43 -0.47 14.34
N TYR A 146 7.20 -0.86 14.01
CA TYR A 146 6.12 -1.15 14.96
C TYR A 146 5.84 -2.65 15.11
N GLY A 147 6.20 -3.46 14.11
CA GLY A 147 6.00 -4.90 14.12
C GLY A 147 4.62 -5.36 13.65
N ILE A 148 4.38 -6.63 13.85
CA ILE A 148 3.12 -7.29 13.48
C ILE A 148 1.99 -6.75 14.37
N ARG A 149 0.83 -6.42 13.77
CA ARG A 149 -0.36 -6.02 14.51
C ARG A 149 -0.90 -7.17 15.36
N ASP A 150 -1.37 -6.86 16.53
CA ASP A 150 -2.20 -7.75 17.33
C ASP A 150 -3.64 -7.71 16.79
N ILE A 151 -4.06 -8.80 16.14
CA ILE A 151 -5.38 -8.99 15.52
C ILE A 151 -5.92 -10.39 15.75
#